data_8f46af0889221ebca0e5754b217b5e3b
#
_entry.id   8f46af0889221ebca0e5754b217b5e3b
#
_cell.length_a   1.000
_cell.length_b   1.000
_cell.length_c   1.000
_cell.angle_alpha   90.00
_cell.angle_beta   90.00
_cell.angle_gamma   90.00
#
_symmetry.space_group_name_H-M   'P 1'
#
loop_
_entity.id
_entity.type
_entity.pdbx_description
1 polymer ?
#
loop_
_entity_poly.entity_id
_entity_poly.type
_entity_poly.pdbx_seq_one_letter_code
_entity_poly.pdbx_strand_id
1 'polypeptide(L)'
;QGYSGHFTASVVGPVTWCASVESASGEKLIRDAGALAEVGDILAEAVREHISHVQRIFPAASVSLVVEEPMAAAACTGEIPTASGLNSYVHIDRARIFRAWEPFIQVVKNSQAKFGVALSDPEEVFAESLMKADASIFFQSETNKLLGEQLDAGKLVFWQVPLTGSPREHALDIAQRITSLGFSLSYVTGSLVVVPSPQLLANSWPLARAAIGAVKEVVDLLNDEDRLLGE
;
A
#
# COMPACT_ATOMS: atom_id res chain seq x y z
N GLN A 1 -17.09 13.65 20.76
CA GLN A 1 -17.29 12.40 19.97
C GLN A 1 -15.99 12.08 19.29
N GLY A 2 -15.43 10.87 19.57
CA GLY A 2 -14.18 10.43 18.96
C GLY A 2 -14.37 10.06 17.49
N TYR A 3 -13.25 9.99 16.73
CA TYR A 3 -13.24 9.51 15.36
C TYR A 3 -13.65 8.03 15.30
N SER A 4 -14.60 7.70 14.44
CA SER A 4 -15.15 6.36 14.26
C SER A 4 -15.01 5.83 12.82
N GLY A 5 -14.25 6.54 11.98
CA GLY A 5 -14.00 6.15 10.60
C GLY A 5 -12.88 5.10 10.46
N HIS A 6 -12.34 5.00 9.27
CA HIS A 6 -11.21 4.12 8.95
C HIS A 6 -9.89 4.85 9.16
N PHE A 7 -8.94 4.22 9.87
CA PHE A 7 -7.58 4.71 10.08
C PHE A 7 -6.58 3.77 9.38
N THR A 8 -5.79 4.31 8.48
CA THR A 8 -4.72 3.56 7.81
C THR A 8 -3.37 3.99 8.37
N ALA A 9 -2.62 3.05 8.94
CA ALA A 9 -1.22 3.20 9.27
C ALA A 9 -0.38 2.58 8.15
N SER A 10 0.71 3.24 7.75
CA SER A 10 1.69 2.65 6.84
C SER A 10 3.06 2.55 7.46
N VAL A 11 3.83 1.57 7.02
CA VAL A 11 5.21 1.35 7.40
C VAL A 11 6.01 0.85 6.21
N VAL A 12 7.23 1.33 6.05
CA VAL A 12 8.16 0.76 5.06
C VAL A 12 8.46 -0.67 5.45
N GLY A 13 8.26 -1.60 4.51
CA GLY A 13 8.46 -3.01 4.76
C GLY A 13 9.93 -3.43 4.85
N PRO A 14 10.21 -4.63 5.41
CA PRO A 14 11.56 -5.09 5.69
C PRO A 14 12.42 -5.25 4.43
N VAL A 15 11.86 -5.63 3.30
CA VAL A 15 12.59 -5.76 2.03
C VAL A 15 13.07 -4.41 1.54
N THR A 16 12.17 -3.45 1.46
CA THR A 16 12.48 -2.08 1.03
C THR A 16 13.45 -1.41 2.00
N TRP A 17 13.26 -1.62 3.30
CA TRP A 17 14.16 -1.09 4.31
C TRP A 17 15.57 -1.66 4.14
N CYS A 18 15.73 -2.97 4.05
CA CYS A 18 17.02 -3.63 3.84
C CYS A 18 17.67 -3.30 2.48
N ALA A 19 16.86 -3.04 1.45
CA ALA A 19 17.36 -2.60 0.14
C ALA A 19 17.84 -1.14 0.13
N SER A 20 17.42 -0.34 1.12
CA SER A 20 17.73 1.10 1.20
C SER A 20 18.84 1.42 2.19
N VAL A 21 19.07 0.57 3.19
CA VAL A 21 20.03 0.81 4.27
C VAL A 21 21.33 0.05 4.01
N GLU A 22 22.45 0.75 4.17
CA GLU A 22 23.81 0.19 4.05
C GLU A 22 24.37 -0.15 5.43
N SER A 23 25.10 -1.27 5.50
CA SER A 23 25.89 -1.64 6.66
C SER A 23 27.15 -0.78 6.76
N ALA A 24 27.89 -0.88 7.87
CA ALA A 24 29.17 -0.22 8.04
C ALA A 24 30.23 -0.58 6.98
N SER A 25 30.07 -1.71 6.28
CA SER A 25 30.93 -2.12 5.17
C SER A 25 30.53 -1.50 3.82
N GLY A 26 29.46 -0.71 3.76
CA GLY A 26 28.93 -0.11 2.53
C GLY A 26 28.03 -1.06 1.72
N GLU A 27 27.77 -2.27 2.22
CA GLU A 27 26.87 -3.22 1.56
C GLU A 27 25.44 -3.05 2.07
N LYS A 28 24.45 -3.13 1.19
CA LYS A 28 23.04 -3.07 1.59
C LYS A 28 22.64 -4.28 2.44
N LEU A 29 21.82 -4.06 3.44
CA LEU A 29 21.38 -5.12 4.38
C LEU A 29 20.59 -6.23 3.69
N ILE A 30 19.99 -5.96 2.53
CA ILE A 30 19.26 -6.95 1.73
C ILE A 30 20.10 -8.17 1.33
N ARG A 31 21.43 -8.04 1.32
CA ARG A 31 22.38 -9.13 1.08
C ARG A 31 22.34 -10.18 2.19
N ASP A 32 22.09 -9.77 3.41
CA ASP A 32 22.09 -10.64 4.59
C ASP A 32 20.68 -11.22 4.83
N ALA A 33 20.62 -12.56 4.80
CA ALA A 33 19.38 -13.27 5.03
C ALA A 33 18.85 -13.13 6.46
N GLY A 34 19.74 -13.05 7.43
CA GLY A 34 19.42 -12.87 8.84
C GLY A 34 18.86 -11.47 9.10
N ALA A 35 19.51 -10.45 8.52
CA ALA A 35 19.09 -9.06 8.66
C ALA A 35 17.65 -8.84 8.17
N LEU A 36 17.24 -9.46 7.06
CA LEU A 36 15.87 -9.34 6.55
C LEU A 36 14.83 -9.84 7.55
N ALA A 37 15.07 -10.98 8.19
CA ALA A 37 14.17 -11.54 9.19
C ALA A 37 14.15 -10.68 10.46
N GLU A 38 15.33 -10.29 10.96
CA GLU A 38 15.45 -9.48 12.16
C GLU A 38 14.79 -8.09 12.02
N VAL A 39 14.97 -7.44 10.86
CA VAL A 39 14.28 -6.18 10.55
C VAL A 39 12.76 -6.38 10.49
N GLY A 40 12.29 -7.50 9.93
CA GLY A 40 10.88 -7.86 9.93
C GLY A 40 10.31 -7.93 11.37
N ASP A 41 10.99 -8.63 12.26
CA ASP A 41 10.59 -8.76 13.66
C ASP A 41 10.60 -7.41 14.41
N ILE A 42 11.65 -6.61 14.24
CA ILE A 42 11.78 -5.29 14.89
C ILE A 42 10.68 -4.34 14.43
N LEU A 43 10.46 -4.26 13.12
CA LEU A 43 9.42 -3.38 12.55
C LEU A 43 8.01 -3.84 12.97
N ALA A 44 7.75 -5.15 13.01
CA ALA A 44 6.47 -5.69 13.45
C ALA A 44 6.17 -5.34 14.91
N GLU A 45 7.18 -5.37 15.79
CA GLU A 45 7.03 -4.93 17.19
C GLU A 45 6.69 -3.45 17.29
N ALA A 46 7.39 -2.59 16.55
CA ALA A 46 7.09 -1.15 16.50
C ALA A 46 5.67 -0.89 16.00
N VAL A 47 5.22 -1.63 15.00
CA VAL A 47 3.85 -1.57 14.47
C VAL A 47 2.83 -2.02 15.50
N ARG A 48 3.10 -3.07 16.26
CA ARG A 48 2.23 -3.53 17.34
C ARG A 48 1.95 -2.41 18.36
N GLU A 49 3.00 -1.71 18.77
CA GLU A 49 2.87 -0.56 19.68
C GLU A 49 2.08 0.58 19.03
N HIS A 50 2.35 0.88 17.75
CA HIS A 50 1.66 1.93 17.02
C HIS A 50 0.16 1.65 16.87
N ILE A 51 -0.23 0.44 16.44
CA ILE A 51 -1.65 0.05 16.34
C ILE A 51 -2.34 0.16 17.70
N SER A 52 -1.71 -0.35 18.76
CA SER A 52 -2.26 -0.26 20.12
C SER A 52 -2.46 1.20 20.57
N HIS A 53 -1.54 2.10 20.18
CA HIS A 53 -1.65 3.53 20.46
C HIS A 53 -2.83 4.16 19.71
N VAL A 54 -2.97 3.87 18.41
CA VAL A 54 -4.07 4.37 17.57
C VAL A 54 -5.42 3.91 18.14
N GLN A 55 -5.56 2.62 18.45
CA GLN A 55 -6.80 2.05 19.00
C GLN A 55 -7.17 2.64 20.36
N ARG A 56 -6.19 3.02 21.17
CA ARG A 56 -6.43 3.71 22.45
C ARG A 56 -6.96 5.13 22.26
N ILE A 57 -6.44 5.86 21.25
CA ILE A 57 -6.88 7.23 20.96
C ILE A 57 -8.23 7.24 20.23
N PHE A 58 -8.43 6.29 19.32
CA PHE A 58 -9.62 6.17 18.48
C PHE A 58 -10.29 4.81 18.63
N PRO A 59 -10.89 4.49 19.79
CA PRO A 59 -11.40 3.16 20.10
C PRO A 59 -12.55 2.69 19.19
N ALA A 60 -13.22 3.63 18.50
CA ALA A 60 -14.30 3.34 17.57
C ALA A 60 -13.85 3.28 16.09
N ALA A 61 -12.57 3.54 15.82
CA ALA A 61 -12.05 3.49 14.45
C ALA A 61 -11.66 2.06 14.04
N SER A 62 -11.93 1.70 12.78
CA SER A 62 -11.33 0.53 12.17
C SER A 62 -9.89 0.85 11.74
N VAL A 63 -8.97 -0.07 11.94
CA VAL A 63 -7.55 0.13 11.63
C VAL A 63 -7.09 -0.80 10.53
N SER A 64 -6.36 -0.29 9.54
CA SER A 64 -5.58 -1.08 8.59
C SER A 64 -4.10 -0.74 8.72
N LEU A 65 -3.26 -1.76 8.63
CA LEU A 65 -1.82 -1.61 8.45
C LEU A 65 -1.47 -1.88 7.00
N VAL A 66 -0.75 -0.97 6.37
CA VAL A 66 -0.19 -1.13 5.03
C VAL A 66 1.33 -1.22 5.12
N VAL A 67 1.89 -2.32 4.65
CA VAL A 67 3.33 -2.52 4.52
C VAL A 67 3.75 -2.09 3.12
N GLU A 68 4.55 -1.03 3.03
CA GLU A 68 5.01 -0.46 1.76
C GLU A 68 6.30 -1.15 1.30
N GLU A 69 6.22 -1.90 0.20
CA GLU A 69 7.31 -2.71 -0.33
C GLU A 69 7.61 -2.42 -1.82
N PRO A 70 7.90 -1.18 -2.19
CA PRO A 70 8.21 -0.83 -3.58
C PRO A 70 9.43 -1.56 -4.14
N MET A 71 10.34 -2.05 -3.28
CA MET A 71 11.54 -2.77 -3.72
C MET A 71 11.36 -4.31 -3.77
N ALA A 72 10.19 -4.83 -3.40
CA ALA A 72 10.00 -6.28 -3.30
C ALA A 72 10.09 -6.98 -4.66
N ALA A 73 9.51 -6.41 -5.72
CA ALA A 73 9.62 -6.96 -7.07
C ALA A 73 11.08 -6.96 -7.55
N ALA A 74 11.79 -5.85 -7.45
CA ALA A 74 13.21 -5.74 -7.79
C ALA A 74 14.09 -6.71 -6.97
N ALA A 75 13.74 -6.98 -5.71
CA ALA A 75 14.43 -7.98 -4.90
C ALA A 75 14.24 -9.40 -5.45
N CYS A 76 13.04 -9.73 -5.91
CA CYS A 76 12.74 -11.03 -6.51
C CYS A 76 13.39 -11.24 -7.88
N THR A 77 13.53 -10.19 -8.67
CA THR A 77 14.12 -10.26 -10.01
C THR A 77 15.66 -10.09 -10.01
N GLY A 78 16.24 -9.70 -8.86
CA GLY A 78 17.68 -9.43 -8.76
C GLY A 78 18.09 -8.09 -9.37
N GLU A 79 17.19 -7.12 -9.37
CA GLU A 79 17.40 -5.79 -9.94
C GLU A 79 17.82 -4.72 -8.92
N ILE A 80 17.97 -5.09 -7.65
CA ILE A 80 18.47 -4.15 -6.64
C ILE A 80 19.94 -3.87 -6.88
N PRO A 81 20.34 -2.61 -7.19
CA PRO A 81 21.73 -2.29 -7.47
C PRO A 81 22.59 -2.40 -6.21
N THR A 82 23.81 -2.90 -6.36
CA THR A 82 24.84 -2.84 -5.31
C THR A 82 25.19 -1.39 -4.98
N ALA A 83 25.87 -1.16 -3.86
CA ALA A 83 26.31 0.17 -3.46
C ALA A 83 27.14 0.90 -4.53
N SER A 84 27.93 0.18 -5.32
CA SER A 84 28.69 0.75 -6.45
C SER A 84 27.83 1.07 -7.69
N GLY A 85 26.63 0.53 -7.79
CA GLY A 85 25.74 0.63 -8.95
C GLY A 85 26.21 -0.15 -10.19
N LEU A 86 27.34 -0.85 -10.12
CA LEU A 86 27.92 -1.58 -11.26
C LEU A 86 27.32 -2.98 -11.45
N ASN A 87 26.75 -3.55 -10.41
CA ASN A 87 26.12 -4.86 -10.38
C ASN A 87 24.82 -4.80 -9.60
N SER A 88 24.03 -5.88 -9.66
CA SER A 88 22.85 -6.07 -8.80
C SER A 88 23.08 -7.20 -7.81
N TYR A 89 22.35 -7.18 -6.70
CA TYR A 89 22.33 -8.28 -5.75
C TYR A 89 21.62 -9.49 -6.35
N VAL A 90 21.97 -10.67 -5.86
CA VAL A 90 21.31 -11.93 -6.26
C VAL A 90 19.83 -11.85 -5.84
N HIS A 91 18.95 -12.38 -6.70
CA HIS A 91 17.53 -12.46 -6.42
C HIS A 91 17.21 -13.10 -5.05
N ILE A 92 16.15 -12.63 -4.43
CA ILE A 92 15.66 -13.16 -3.16
C ILE A 92 14.43 -14.03 -3.44
N ASP A 93 14.45 -15.23 -2.90
CA ASP A 93 13.30 -16.13 -2.99
C ASP A 93 12.06 -15.48 -2.34
N ARG A 94 10.92 -15.56 -3.03
CA ARG A 94 9.62 -15.06 -2.54
C ARG A 94 9.28 -15.59 -1.17
N ALA A 95 9.57 -16.87 -0.89
CA ALA A 95 9.30 -17.47 0.41
C ALA A 95 10.05 -16.76 1.55
N ARG A 96 11.23 -16.17 1.28
CA ARG A 96 11.96 -15.38 2.27
C ARG A 96 11.31 -14.02 2.51
N ILE A 97 10.77 -13.39 1.47
CA ILE A 97 10.02 -12.14 1.60
C ILE A 97 8.75 -12.37 2.43
N PHE A 98 8.01 -13.43 2.13
CA PHE A 98 6.83 -13.79 2.92
C PHE A 98 7.13 -14.05 4.38
N ARG A 99 8.23 -14.74 4.65
CA ARG A 99 8.67 -14.99 6.03
C ARG A 99 8.97 -13.68 6.78
N ALA A 100 9.51 -12.68 6.09
CA ALA A 100 9.75 -11.37 6.69
C ALA A 100 8.44 -10.58 6.94
N TRP A 101 7.35 -10.87 6.20
CA TRP A 101 6.04 -10.25 6.43
C TRP A 101 5.19 -10.98 7.48
N GLU A 102 5.51 -12.23 7.78
CA GLU A 102 4.72 -13.06 8.71
C GLU A 102 4.53 -12.42 10.10
N PRO A 103 5.55 -11.78 10.72
CA PRO A 103 5.37 -11.07 11.98
C PRO A 103 4.31 -9.96 11.92
N PHE A 104 4.26 -9.19 10.83
CA PHE A 104 3.23 -8.16 10.62
C PHE A 104 1.82 -8.76 10.55
N ILE A 105 1.66 -9.85 9.80
CA ILE A 105 0.38 -10.54 9.67
C ILE A 105 -0.10 -11.02 11.04
N GLN A 106 0.79 -11.53 11.89
CA GLN A 106 0.45 -11.96 13.23
C GLN A 106 0.05 -10.79 14.14
N VAL A 107 0.78 -9.67 14.07
CA VAL A 107 0.44 -8.44 14.81
C VAL A 107 -0.95 -7.96 14.43
N VAL A 108 -1.26 -7.89 13.15
CA VAL A 108 -2.55 -7.42 12.64
C VAL A 108 -3.69 -8.34 13.07
N LYS A 109 -3.53 -9.65 12.95
CA LYS A 109 -4.52 -10.65 13.43
C LYS A 109 -4.81 -10.50 14.92
N ASN A 110 -3.79 -10.31 15.74
CA ASN A 110 -3.93 -10.18 17.18
C ASN A 110 -4.57 -8.85 17.60
N SER A 111 -4.47 -7.81 16.77
CA SER A 111 -5.00 -6.46 17.05
C SER A 111 -6.35 -6.18 16.38
N GLN A 112 -6.95 -7.15 15.71
CA GLN A 112 -8.21 -6.97 14.93
C GLN A 112 -8.11 -5.87 13.84
N ALA A 113 -6.90 -5.56 13.39
CA ALA A 113 -6.67 -4.68 12.26
C ALA A 113 -6.71 -5.47 10.94
N LYS A 114 -6.73 -4.76 9.81
CA LYS A 114 -6.61 -5.37 8.48
C LYS A 114 -5.18 -5.24 7.97
N PHE A 115 -4.70 -6.24 7.25
CA PHE A 115 -3.37 -6.24 6.65
C PHE A 115 -3.43 -5.89 5.18
N GLY A 116 -2.61 -4.93 4.77
CA GLY A 116 -2.43 -4.54 3.38
C GLY A 116 -0.96 -4.50 2.97
N VAL A 117 -0.69 -4.68 1.69
CA VAL A 117 0.65 -4.55 1.11
C VAL A 117 0.60 -3.60 -0.08
N ALA A 118 1.56 -2.67 -0.15
CA ALA A 118 1.77 -1.79 -1.27
C ALA A 118 3.02 -2.21 -2.05
N LEU A 119 2.84 -2.59 -3.30
CA LEU A 119 3.89 -3.03 -4.22
C LEU A 119 3.96 -2.07 -5.41
N SER A 120 5.17 -1.84 -5.96
CA SER A 120 5.33 -1.01 -7.17
C SER A 120 4.85 -1.71 -8.43
N ASP A 121 5.01 -3.03 -8.48
CA ASP A 121 4.52 -3.89 -9.56
C ASP A 121 3.94 -5.18 -8.95
N PRO A 122 2.62 -5.22 -8.74
CA PRO A 122 1.97 -6.32 -8.03
C PRO A 122 1.72 -7.56 -8.87
N GLU A 123 1.83 -7.50 -10.21
CA GLU A 123 1.06 -8.38 -11.06
C GLU A 123 1.49 -9.83 -11.09
N GLU A 124 2.75 -10.13 -11.26
CA GLU A 124 3.14 -11.54 -11.48
C GLU A 124 3.79 -12.17 -10.25
N VAL A 125 4.62 -11.40 -9.57
CA VAL A 125 5.48 -11.95 -8.53
C VAL A 125 4.74 -12.17 -7.21
N PHE A 126 3.77 -11.32 -6.88
CA PHE A 126 3.10 -11.31 -5.58
C PHE A 126 1.57 -11.47 -5.62
N ALA A 127 0.96 -11.76 -6.77
CA ALA A 127 -0.49 -11.90 -6.90
C ALA A 127 -1.10 -12.84 -5.84
N GLU A 128 -0.49 -14.02 -5.63
CA GLU A 128 -0.94 -14.99 -4.61
C GLU A 128 -0.91 -14.42 -3.19
N SER A 129 0.02 -13.54 -2.89
CA SER A 129 0.17 -12.91 -1.58
C SER A 129 -0.87 -11.84 -1.35
N LEU A 130 -1.13 -11.05 -2.38
CA LEU A 130 -2.17 -10.04 -2.35
C LEU A 130 -3.54 -10.70 -2.19
N MET A 131 -3.73 -11.89 -2.75
CA MET A 131 -4.95 -12.68 -2.53
C MET A 131 -5.12 -13.12 -1.07
N LYS A 132 -4.06 -13.21 -0.29
CA LYS A 132 -4.10 -13.53 1.16
C LYS A 132 -4.18 -12.28 2.05
N ALA A 133 -3.89 -11.09 1.51
CA ALA A 133 -4.03 -9.84 2.23
C ALA A 133 -5.51 -9.40 2.30
N ASP A 134 -5.86 -8.67 3.35
CA ASP A 134 -7.21 -8.09 3.53
C ASP A 134 -7.38 -6.76 2.76
N ALA A 135 -6.26 -6.15 2.38
CA ALA A 135 -6.22 -4.90 1.64
C ALA A 135 -5.03 -4.89 0.67
N SER A 136 -5.16 -4.16 -0.42
CA SER A 136 -4.10 -3.98 -1.41
C SER A 136 -4.03 -2.54 -1.87
N ILE A 137 -2.84 -2.05 -2.20
CA ILE A 137 -2.68 -0.74 -2.82
C ILE A 137 -2.42 -0.93 -4.30
N PHE A 138 -3.24 -0.27 -5.10
CA PHE A 138 -3.09 -0.20 -6.55
C PHE A 138 -2.60 1.20 -6.92
N PHE A 139 -1.49 1.22 -7.64
CA PHE A 139 -1.06 2.39 -8.39
C PHE A 139 -1.88 2.45 -9.70
N GLN A 140 -1.81 3.53 -10.43
CA GLN A 140 -2.44 3.67 -11.77
C GLN A 140 -1.86 2.66 -12.79
N SER A 141 -1.67 1.41 -12.44
CA SER A 141 -1.09 0.42 -13.30
C SER A 141 -2.16 -0.46 -13.98
N GLU A 142 -1.76 -1.15 -15.01
CA GLU A 142 -2.58 -1.80 -16.01
C GLU A 142 -3.33 -3.07 -15.57
N THR A 143 -3.31 -3.45 -14.28
CA THR A 143 -3.82 -4.74 -13.80
C THR A 143 -5.29 -4.77 -13.44
N ASN A 144 -6.10 -4.81 -14.45
CA ASN A 144 -7.55 -4.95 -14.28
C ASN A 144 -7.95 -6.29 -13.63
N LYS A 145 -7.23 -7.40 -13.90
CA LYS A 145 -7.60 -8.71 -13.37
C LYS A 145 -7.48 -8.79 -11.85
N LEU A 146 -6.32 -8.44 -11.29
CA LEU A 146 -6.09 -8.49 -9.86
C LEU A 146 -7.00 -7.53 -9.09
N LEU A 147 -7.22 -6.32 -9.63
CA LEU A 147 -8.18 -5.35 -9.11
C LEU A 147 -9.59 -5.95 -9.03
N GLY A 148 -10.05 -6.59 -10.11
CA GLY A 148 -11.35 -7.25 -10.16
C GLY A 148 -11.48 -8.35 -9.10
N GLU A 149 -10.49 -9.21 -8.96
CA GLU A 149 -10.45 -10.28 -7.94
C GLU A 149 -10.49 -9.73 -6.51
N GLN A 150 -9.81 -8.63 -6.24
CA GLN A 150 -9.82 -7.98 -4.91
C GLN A 150 -11.19 -7.35 -4.60
N LEU A 151 -11.80 -6.67 -5.57
CA LEU A 151 -13.12 -6.06 -5.41
C LEU A 151 -14.21 -7.12 -5.27
N ASP A 152 -14.17 -8.20 -6.05
CA ASP A 152 -15.11 -9.33 -5.96
C ASP A 152 -15.01 -10.03 -4.60
N ALA A 153 -13.81 -10.12 -4.05
CA ALA A 153 -13.57 -10.66 -2.72
C ALA A 153 -13.95 -9.69 -1.57
N GLY A 154 -14.47 -8.50 -1.87
CA GLY A 154 -14.86 -7.48 -0.87
C GLY A 154 -13.70 -6.92 -0.05
N LYS A 155 -12.49 -6.97 -0.60
CA LYS A 155 -11.29 -6.49 0.07
C LYS A 155 -11.10 -4.99 -0.10
N LEU A 156 -10.38 -4.36 0.81
CA LEU A 156 -10.03 -2.95 0.67
C LEU A 156 -9.02 -2.75 -0.47
N VAL A 157 -9.35 -1.83 -1.36
CA VAL A 157 -8.50 -1.38 -2.45
C VAL A 157 -8.11 0.07 -2.21
N PHE A 158 -6.83 0.33 -2.04
CA PHE A 158 -6.29 1.68 -1.92
C PHE A 158 -5.84 2.16 -3.30
N TRP A 159 -6.54 3.16 -3.83
CA TRP A 159 -6.21 3.74 -5.12
C TRP A 159 -5.36 4.99 -4.95
N GLN A 160 -4.12 4.95 -5.42
CA GLN A 160 -3.25 6.13 -5.34
C GLN A 160 -3.50 7.11 -6.48
N VAL A 161 -3.69 8.38 -6.10
CA VAL A 161 -3.90 9.49 -7.03
C VAL A 161 -2.64 10.37 -7.06
N PRO A 162 -2.04 10.60 -8.23
CA PRO A 162 -0.95 11.57 -8.39
C PRO A 162 -1.50 13.01 -8.35
N LEU A 163 -0.61 14.01 -8.18
CA LEU A 163 -1.00 15.42 -8.31
C LEU A 163 -1.10 15.93 -9.75
N THR A 164 -0.66 15.14 -10.72
CA THR A 164 -0.77 15.47 -12.14
C THR A 164 -2.18 15.21 -12.63
N GLY A 165 -2.76 16.12 -13.38
CA GLY A 165 -4.15 16.01 -13.80
C GLY A 165 -5.14 16.65 -12.82
N SER A 166 -6.39 16.73 -13.23
CA SER A 166 -7.47 17.26 -12.40
C SER A 166 -8.14 16.16 -11.56
N PRO A 167 -8.76 16.49 -10.41
CA PRO A 167 -9.54 15.53 -9.64
C PRO A 167 -10.63 14.83 -10.46
N ARG A 168 -11.26 15.54 -11.41
CA ARG A 168 -12.26 14.97 -12.30
C ARG A 168 -11.69 13.92 -13.26
N GLU A 169 -10.52 14.18 -13.85
CA GLU A 169 -9.84 13.17 -14.70
C GLU A 169 -9.53 11.90 -13.93
N HIS A 170 -9.06 12.02 -12.70
CA HIS A 170 -8.80 10.87 -11.84
C HIS A 170 -10.09 10.12 -11.46
N ALA A 171 -11.15 10.84 -11.11
CA ALA A 171 -12.43 10.22 -10.79
C ALA A 171 -13.01 9.49 -12.00
N LEU A 172 -12.92 10.05 -13.19
CA LEU A 172 -13.35 9.40 -14.44
C LEU A 172 -12.51 8.16 -14.77
N ASP A 173 -11.17 8.22 -14.61
CA ASP A 173 -10.30 7.04 -14.82
C ASP A 173 -10.67 5.90 -13.86
N ILE A 174 -10.85 6.20 -12.57
CA ILE A 174 -11.31 5.22 -11.58
C ILE A 174 -12.66 4.63 -11.98
N ALA A 175 -13.63 5.47 -12.28
CA ALA A 175 -14.98 5.05 -12.67
C ALA A 175 -14.97 4.16 -13.92
N GLN A 176 -14.22 4.54 -14.96
CA GLN A 176 -14.10 3.76 -16.18
C GLN A 176 -13.46 2.38 -15.94
N ARG A 177 -12.40 2.31 -15.13
CA ARG A 177 -11.76 1.04 -14.81
C ARG A 177 -12.69 0.12 -14.03
N ILE A 178 -13.36 0.63 -13.00
CA ILE A 178 -14.31 -0.13 -12.19
C ILE A 178 -15.46 -0.64 -13.07
N THR A 179 -16.05 0.21 -13.89
CA THR A 179 -17.15 -0.18 -14.79
C THR A 179 -16.70 -1.14 -15.89
N SER A 180 -15.47 -1.03 -16.39
CA SER A 180 -14.90 -1.98 -17.37
C SER A 180 -14.72 -3.38 -16.79
N LEU A 181 -14.60 -3.51 -15.47
CA LEU A 181 -14.56 -4.79 -14.75
C LEU A 181 -15.95 -5.35 -14.44
N GLY A 182 -17.01 -4.63 -14.79
CA GLY A 182 -18.39 -5.03 -14.55
C GLY A 182 -18.97 -4.64 -13.20
N PHE A 183 -18.27 -3.81 -12.42
CA PHE A 183 -18.77 -3.32 -11.13
C PHE A 183 -19.44 -1.94 -11.28
N SER A 184 -20.48 -1.68 -10.48
CA SER A 184 -20.98 -0.31 -10.28
C SER A 184 -20.17 0.42 -9.23
N LEU A 185 -20.09 1.75 -9.33
CA LEU A 185 -19.41 2.57 -8.31
C LEU A 185 -20.04 2.37 -6.93
N SER A 186 -21.35 2.31 -6.85
CA SER A 186 -22.08 2.07 -5.60
C SER A 186 -21.73 0.73 -4.94
N TYR A 187 -21.41 -0.30 -5.73
CA TYR A 187 -20.97 -1.60 -5.20
C TYR A 187 -19.61 -1.51 -4.50
N VAL A 188 -18.67 -0.75 -5.06
CA VAL A 188 -17.28 -0.69 -4.57
C VAL A 188 -17.02 0.40 -3.54
N THR A 189 -17.97 1.29 -3.27
CA THR A 189 -17.82 2.43 -2.35
C THR A 189 -17.32 2.02 -0.96
N GLY A 190 -17.73 0.85 -0.46
CA GLY A 190 -17.26 0.30 0.83
C GLY A 190 -15.87 -0.34 0.81
N SER A 191 -15.32 -0.60 -0.36
CA SER A 191 -14.04 -1.29 -0.56
C SER A 191 -12.97 -0.40 -1.17
N LEU A 192 -13.35 0.73 -1.78
CA LEU A 192 -12.42 1.64 -2.44
C LEU A 192 -12.01 2.77 -1.49
N VAL A 193 -10.71 2.93 -1.29
CA VAL A 193 -10.10 4.01 -0.51
C VAL A 193 -9.17 4.81 -1.42
N VAL A 194 -9.50 6.05 -1.70
CA VAL A 194 -8.65 6.93 -2.52
C VAL A 194 -7.61 7.60 -1.61
N VAL A 195 -6.34 7.50 -1.99
CA VAL A 195 -5.22 8.04 -1.20
C VAL A 195 -4.28 8.86 -2.08
N PRO A 196 -3.64 9.90 -1.55
CA PRO A 196 -2.60 10.61 -2.28
C PRO A 196 -1.32 9.76 -2.34
N SER A 197 -0.49 9.97 -3.35
CA SER A 197 0.84 9.35 -3.39
C SER A 197 1.66 9.74 -2.15
N PRO A 198 2.31 8.80 -1.43
CA PRO A 198 3.09 9.07 -0.23
C PRO A 198 4.19 10.13 -0.43
N GLN A 199 4.82 10.16 -1.61
CA GLN A 199 5.84 11.14 -1.96
C GLN A 199 5.31 12.58 -1.89
N LEU A 200 4.02 12.78 -2.12
CA LEU A 200 3.38 14.09 -2.05
C LEU A 200 3.20 14.54 -0.61
N LEU A 201 2.89 13.62 0.29
CA LEU A 201 2.70 13.92 1.71
C LEU A 201 4.03 14.21 2.42
N ALA A 202 5.13 13.59 1.98
CA ALA A 202 6.46 13.75 2.55
C ALA A 202 7.21 15.01 2.07
N ASN A 203 6.71 15.72 1.06
CA ASN A 203 7.45 16.81 0.42
C ASN A 203 7.37 18.14 1.20
N SER A 204 6.20 18.78 1.19
CA SER A 204 5.97 20.04 1.89
C SER A 204 4.53 20.18 2.34
N TRP A 205 4.28 20.96 3.40
CA TRP A 205 2.91 21.17 3.90
C TRP A 205 1.93 21.72 2.86
N PRO A 206 2.27 22.73 2.03
CA PRO A 206 1.36 23.20 0.99
C PRO A 206 1.02 22.08 -0.03
N LEU A 207 2.01 21.28 -0.42
CA LEU A 207 1.83 20.17 -1.35
C LEU A 207 0.97 19.04 -0.76
N ALA A 208 1.24 18.67 0.49
CA ALA A 208 0.45 17.69 1.21
C ALA A 208 -1.02 18.13 1.34
N ARG A 209 -1.25 19.40 1.68
CA ARG A 209 -2.60 19.97 1.76
C ARG A 209 -3.33 19.96 0.40
N ALA A 210 -2.62 20.29 -0.67
CA ALA A 210 -3.18 20.24 -2.03
C ALA A 210 -3.54 18.80 -2.42
N ALA A 211 -2.67 17.83 -2.13
CA ALA A 211 -2.90 16.41 -2.40
C ALA A 211 -4.13 15.87 -1.66
N ILE A 212 -4.28 16.20 -0.37
CA ILE A 212 -5.46 15.83 0.43
C ILE A 212 -6.73 16.48 -0.13
N GLY A 213 -6.65 17.74 -0.54
CA GLY A 213 -7.77 18.45 -1.16
C GLY A 213 -8.21 17.80 -2.47
N ALA A 214 -7.26 17.44 -3.33
CA ALA A 214 -7.53 16.75 -4.59
C ALA A 214 -8.18 15.37 -4.37
N VAL A 215 -7.64 14.57 -3.44
CA VAL A 215 -8.24 13.28 -3.09
C VAL A 215 -9.66 13.42 -2.56
N LYS A 216 -9.90 14.41 -1.69
CA LYS A 216 -11.26 14.68 -1.22
C LYS A 216 -12.23 14.98 -2.37
N GLU A 217 -11.81 15.80 -3.32
CA GLU A 217 -12.62 16.14 -4.49
C GLU A 217 -12.87 14.92 -5.39
N VAL A 218 -11.87 14.05 -5.58
CA VAL A 218 -12.05 12.77 -6.30
C VAL A 218 -13.12 11.92 -5.63
N VAL A 219 -13.06 11.77 -4.30
CA VAL A 219 -14.05 11.00 -3.53
C VAL A 219 -15.44 11.62 -3.62
N ASP A 220 -15.55 12.96 -3.50
CA ASP A 220 -16.82 13.67 -3.63
C ASP A 220 -17.45 13.44 -5.02
N LEU A 221 -16.63 13.42 -6.10
CA LEU A 221 -17.09 13.15 -7.46
C LEU A 221 -17.49 11.67 -7.67
N LEU A 222 -16.76 10.72 -7.10
CA LEU A 222 -17.11 9.29 -7.19
C LEU A 222 -18.40 8.95 -6.45
N ASN A 223 -18.77 9.72 -5.44
CA ASN A 223 -20.02 9.56 -4.71
C ASN A 223 -21.21 10.31 -5.35
N ASP A 224 -20.96 11.12 -6.37
CA ASP A 224 -21.97 11.91 -7.08
C ASP A 224 -21.78 11.70 -8.59
N GLU A 225 -22.36 10.61 -9.10
CA GLU A 225 -22.22 10.19 -10.49
C GLU A 225 -22.74 11.26 -11.48
N ASP A 226 -23.82 11.95 -11.15
CA ASP A 226 -24.40 13.01 -11.98
C ASP A 226 -23.40 14.16 -12.14
N ARG A 227 -22.80 14.58 -11.04
CA ARG A 227 -21.76 15.59 -11.03
C ARG A 227 -20.48 15.13 -11.76
N LEU A 228 -20.12 13.84 -11.64
CA LEU A 228 -18.98 13.25 -12.32
C LEU A 228 -19.18 13.24 -13.84
N LEU A 229 -20.37 12.87 -14.31
CA LEU A 229 -20.70 12.78 -15.74
C LEU A 229 -21.04 14.14 -16.35
N GLY A 230 -21.35 15.14 -15.54
CA GLY A 230 -21.62 16.50 -15.98
C GLY A 230 -23.08 16.68 -16.44
N GLU A 231 -23.98 15.88 -15.91
CA GLU A 231 -25.43 16.04 -16.04
C GLU A 231 -26.03 17.02 -15.03
#